data_f311b22ce7bc0da4d8e8bd1af5d5b6f1
#
_entry.id   f311b22ce7bc0da4d8e8bd1af5d5b6f1
#
_cell.length_a   1.000
_cell.length_b   1.000
_cell.length_c   1.000
_cell.angle_alpha   90.00
_cell.angle_beta   90.00
_cell.angle_gamma   90.00
#
_symmetry.space_group_name_H-M   'P 1'
#
loop_
_entity.id
_entity.type
_entity.pdbx_description
1 polymer ?
#
loop_
_entity_poly.entity_id
_entity_poly.type
_entity_poly.pdbx_seq_one_letter_code
_entity_poly.pdbx_strand_id
1 'polypeptide(L)'
;PRVTSVARAIFDCATLVGAPLENQPTSTGACFGSHWEQRLFMHELMASTTSHTAVYSSLTLAALEDSGWYRADYAYATALLWGRHRGCAFVNQPCVAGGTSADEHHFCDAAYNISAGAGVGCTADHKARGYCNLQSYSSALPAPFQYFSDPTMGSSLATADYCPFHQSWSSGACQEPSNQPSRNFRLEVYGESARCLETTLAQT
;
A
#
# COMPACT_ATOMS: atom_id res chain seq x y z
N PRO A 1 18.26 -13.54 11.77
CA PRO A 1 17.48 -12.48 12.41
C PRO A 1 15.98 -12.77 12.38
N ARG A 2 15.23 -12.40 13.42
CA ARG A 2 13.78 -12.58 13.50
C ARG A 2 13.06 -11.76 12.44
N VAL A 3 13.53 -10.53 12.17
CA VAL A 3 13.03 -9.66 11.09
C VAL A 3 12.97 -10.41 9.77
N THR A 4 14.04 -11.12 9.40
CA THR A 4 14.08 -11.89 8.14
C THR A 4 13.00 -12.98 8.12
N SER A 5 12.86 -13.72 9.23
CA SER A 5 11.85 -14.79 9.34
C SER A 5 10.43 -14.23 9.25
N VAL A 6 10.17 -13.10 9.90
CA VAL A 6 8.86 -12.43 9.87
C VAL A 6 8.56 -11.88 8.49
N ALA A 7 9.51 -11.21 7.83
CA ALA A 7 9.31 -10.69 6.48
C ALA A 7 9.03 -11.83 5.46
N ARG A 8 9.76 -12.95 5.56
CA ARG A 8 9.49 -14.15 4.76
C ARG A 8 8.07 -14.69 4.96
N ALA A 9 7.61 -14.72 6.21
CA ALA A 9 6.26 -15.20 6.54
C ALA A 9 5.16 -14.22 6.07
N ILE A 10 5.40 -12.91 6.14
CA ILE A 10 4.44 -11.91 5.65
C ILE A 10 4.19 -12.11 4.15
N PHE A 11 5.25 -12.17 3.36
CA PHE A 11 5.15 -12.25 1.90
C PHE A 11 5.02 -13.68 1.35
N ASP A 12 5.26 -14.70 2.15
CA ASP A 12 5.46 -16.08 1.68
C ASP A 12 6.62 -16.17 0.67
N CYS A 13 7.76 -15.55 1.01
CA CYS A 13 8.95 -15.48 0.18
C CYS A 13 10.18 -15.99 0.94
N ALA A 14 10.49 -17.27 0.79
CA ALA A 14 11.56 -17.95 1.52
C ALA A 14 12.98 -17.44 1.17
N THR A 15 13.16 -16.84 -0.01
CA THR A 15 14.46 -16.33 -0.48
C THR A 15 14.77 -14.92 -0.01
N LEU A 16 13.83 -14.24 0.65
CA LEU A 16 14.04 -12.88 1.14
C LEU A 16 15.16 -12.86 2.17
N VAL A 17 16.12 -11.93 2.02
CA VAL A 17 17.31 -11.86 2.89
C VAL A 17 17.14 -10.93 4.10
N GLY A 18 16.09 -10.11 4.10
CA GLY A 18 15.76 -9.15 5.15
C GLY A 18 14.49 -8.38 4.84
N ALA A 19 14.14 -7.41 5.68
CA ALA A 19 13.11 -6.44 5.39
C ALA A 19 13.78 -5.17 4.85
N PRO A 20 13.45 -4.71 3.63
CA PRO A 20 14.00 -3.47 3.10
C PRO A 20 13.64 -2.26 3.94
N LEU A 21 14.58 -1.33 4.05
CA LEU A 21 14.36 -0.02 4.64
C LEU A 21 14.09 1.00 3.53
N GLU A 22 13.43 2.09 3.90
CA GLU A 22 13.06 3.17 3.01
C GLU A 22 14.25 3.71 2.22
N ASN A 23 14.08 3.81 0.93
CA ASN A 23 15.09 4.28 -0.01
C ASN A 23 14.78 5.67 -0.61
N GLN A 24 13.64 6.28 -0.26
CA GLN A 24 13.23 7.59 -0.71
C GLN A 24 13.25 8.63 0.44
N PRO A 25 13.50 9.90 0.14
CA PRO A 25 13.89 10.45 -1.16
C PRO A 25 15.36 10.13 -1.52
N THR A 26 15.65 9.94 -2.79
CA THR A 26 17.01 9.69 -3.30
C THR A 26 17.89 10.95 -3.37
N SER A 27 17.41 12.09 -2.90
CA SER A 27 18.16 13.35 -2.89
C SER A 27 19.34 13.30 -1.92
N THR A 28 20.46 13.88 -2.30
CA THR A 28 21.64 13.99 -1.45
C THR A 28 21.32 14.74 -0.15
N GLY A 29 21.76 14.18 0.98
CA GLY A 29 21.55 14.76 2.32
C GLY A 29 20.23 14.36 2.99
N ALA A 30 19.38 13.59 2.33
CA ALA A 30 18.20 13.01 2.97
C ALA A 30 18.61 11.91 3.95
N CYS A 31 17.96 11.88 5.10
CA CYS A 31 18.08 10.80 6.06
C CYS A 31 16.97 9.76 5.80
N PHE A 32 17.31 8.72 5.10
CA PHE A 32 16.43 7.57 4.83
C PHE A 32 17.00 6.32 5.49
N GLY A 33 16.23 5.23 5.51
CA GLY A 33 16.64 3.97 6.15
C GLY A 33 16.31 3.89 7.63
N SER A 34 15.56 4.86 8.19
CA SER A 34 15.00 4.80 9.55
C SER A 34 13.57 4.26 9.60
N HIS A 35 12.98 4.00 8.44
CA HIS A 35 11.63 3.48 8.26
C HIS A 35 11.65 2.21 7.42
N TRP A 36 10.61 1.41 7.52
CA TRP A 36 10.39 0.32 6.58
C TRP A 36 10.05 0.86 5.19
N GLU A 37 10.50 0.16 4.15
CA GLU A 37 10.19 0.46 2.76
C GLU A 37 8.66 0.57 2.54
N GLN A 38 8.19 1.78 2.20
CA GLN A 38 6.77 2.09 2.12
C GLN A 38 6.04 1.23 1.08
N ARG A 39 6.64 0.98 -0.06
CA ARG A 39 6.04 0.14 -1.11
C ARG A 39 5.69 -1.26 -0.60
N LEU A 40 6.51 -1.83 0.26
CA LEU A 40 6.37 -3.20 0.77
C LEU A 40 5.59 -3.30 2.07
N PHE A 41 5.59 -2.23 2.88
CA PHE A 41 5.02 -2.26 4.23
C PHE A 41 4.04 -1.10 4.45
N MET A 42 3.25 -0.77 3.46
CA MET A 42 2.38 0.42 3.34
C MET A 42 1.65 0.82 4.63
N HIS A 43 1.11 -0.15 5.36
CA HIS A 43 0.29 0.12 6.55
C HIS A 43 1.04 -0.19 7.86
N GLU A 44 2.32 -0.45 7.81
CA GLU A 44 3.13 -0.65 9.01
C GLU A 44 3.39 0.70 9.70
N LEU A 45 3.33 0.72 11.04
CA LEU A 45 3.49 1.95 11.84
C LEU A 45 4.85 2.63 11.60
N MET A 46 5.90 1.85 11.37
CA MET A 46 7.25 2.35 11.10
C MET A 46 7.56 2.53 9.61
N ALA A 47 6.55 2.50 8.74
CA ALA A 47 6.70 2.94 7.35
C ALA A 47 6.85 4.47 7.27
N SER A 48 7.31 4.99 6.13
CA SER A 48 7.70 6.40 5.97
C SER A 48 6.55 7.39 6.11
N THR A 49 5.32 6.95 5.84
CA THR A 49 4.12 7.77 6.01
C THR A 49 3.07 7.04 6.84
N THR A 50 2.44 7.76 7.76
CA THR A 50 1.34 7.21 8.55
C THR A 50 0.06 7.13 7.73
N SER A 51 -0.72 6.07 7.93
CA SER A 51 -2.08 5.95 7.40
C SER A 51 -3.07 5.79 8.55
N HIS A 52 -4.35 6.08 8.29
CA HIS A 52 -5.42 5.84 9.29
C HIS A 52 -5.58 4.35 9.62
N THR A 53 -5.00 3.47 8.81
CA THR A 53 -5.02 2.02 9.00
C THR A 53 -3.67 1.46 9.42
N ALA A 54 -2.77 2.33 9.93
CA ALA A 54 -1.45 1.91 10.40
C ALA A 54 -1.58 0.83 11.48
N VAL A 55 -0.77 -0.21 11.34
CA VAL A 55 -0.73 -1.35 12.25
C VAL A 55 0.64 -1.50 12.91
N TYR A 56 0.64 -1.89 14.15
CA TYR A 56 1.85 -2.29 14.85
C TYR A 56 2.09 -3.79 14.61
N SER A 57 2.93 -4.09 13.65
CA SER A 57 3.08 -5.46 13.17
C SER A 57 4.19 -6.24 13.89
N SER A 58 4.20 -7.55 13.69
CA SER A 58 5.29 -8.42 14.15
C SER A 58 6.64 -8.06 13.53
N LEU A 59 6.68 -7.31 12.42
CA LEU A 59 7.93 -6.89 11.78
C LEU A 59 8.71 -5.91 12.68
N THR A 60 8.06 -4.86 13.15
CA THR A 60 8.67 -3.87 14.06
C THR A 60 9.03 -4.50 15.39
N LEU A 61 8.18 -5.38 15.94
CA LEU A 61 8.50 -6.15 17.15
C LEU A 61 9.76 -6.99 16.98
N ALA A 62 9.90 -7.67 15.84
CA ALA A 62 11.07 -8.46 15.52
C ALA A 62 12.35 -7.62 15.41
N ALA A 63 12.25 -6.41 14.84
CA ALA A 63 13.38 -5.49 14.78
C ALA A 63 13.83 -5.03 16.16
N LEU A 64 12.90 -4.70 17.04
CA LEU A 64 13.19 -4.34 18.43
C LEU A 64 13.86 -5.50 19.17
N GLU A 65 13.42 -6.73 18.96
CA GLU A 65 14.02 -7.91 19.59
C GLU A 65 15.40 -8.24 19.00
N ASP A 66 15.58 -8.12 17.68
CA ASP A 66 16.87 -8.31 17.01
C ASP A 66 17.91 -7.23 17.42
N SER A 67 17.48 -6.07 17.93
CA SER A 67 18.39 -5.05 18.50
C SER A 67 19.08 -5.54 19.78
N GLY A 68 18.54 -6.56 20.45
CA GLY A 68 19.02 -7.08 21.72
C GLY A 68 18.67 -6.24 22.95
N TRP A 69 17.94 -5.13 22.75
CA TRP A 69 17.57 -4.23 23.86
C TRP A 69 16.20 -4.51 24.43
N TYR A 70 15.34 -5.20 23.65
CA TYR A 70 13.95 -5.43 24.02
C TYR A 70 13.60 -6.92 23.93
N ARG A 71 12.64 -7.31 24.71
CA ARG A 71 11.92 -8.58 24.58
C ARG A 71 10.51 -8.25 24.12
N ALA A 72 10.19 -8.63 22.89
CA ALA A 72 8.90 -8.32 22.30
C ALA A 72 7.80 -9.28 22.78
N ASP A 73 6.61 -8.73 22.99
CA ASP A 73 5.39 -9.52 23.19
C ASP A 73 4.56 -9.48 21.89
N TYR A 74 4.63 -10.56 21.12
CA TYR A 74 3.95 -10.67 19.83
C TYR A 74 2.42 -10.81 19.95
N ALA A 75 1.87 -11.01 21.17
CA ALA A 75 0.43 -11.02 21.40
C ALA A 75 -0.23 -9.66 21.08
N TYR A 76 0.55 -8.57 21.12
CA TYR A 76 0.10 -7.24 20.76
C TYR A 76 0.26 -6.89 19.29
N ALA A 77 0.82 -7.78 18.48
CA ALA A 77 0.99 -7.53 17.06
C ALA A 77 -0.34 -7.60 16.30
N THR A 78 -0.56 -6.63 15.43
CA THR A 78 -1.64 -6.66 14.45
C THR A 78 -1.12 -7.21 13.13
N ALA A 79 -1.95 -7.99 12.43
CA ALA A 79 -1.57 -8.55 11.13
C ALA A 79 -1.38 -7.44 10.10
N LEU A 80 -0.23 -7.39 9.45
CA LEU A 80 0.00 -6.58 8.27
C LEU A 80 -0.62 -7.31 7.07
N LEU A 81 -1.64 -6.70 6.46
CA LEU A 81 -2.38 -7.32 5.34
C LEU A 81 -1.76 -6.96 3.98
N TRP A 82 -1.10 -5.80 3.89
CA TRP A 82 -0.45 -5.34 2.66
C TRP A 82 0.63 -6.33 2.21
N GLY A 83 0.53 -6.80 0.98
CA GLY A 83 1.47 -7.75 0.39
C GLY A 83 1.45 -9.16 0.99
N ARG A 84 0.56 -9.45 1.94
CA ARG A 84 0.53 -10.72 2.65
C ARG A 84 0.28 -11.89 1.69
N HIS A 85 1.18 -12.89 1.75
CA HIS A 85 1.15 -14.10 0.93
C HIS A 85 1.19 -13.87 -0.59
N ARG A 86 1.73 -12.71 -1.04
CA ARG A 86 1.84 -12.38 -2.47
C ARG A 86 3.10 -12.94 -3.13
N GLY A 87 3.95 -13.61 -2.38
CA GLY A 87 5.14 -14.27 -2.87
C GLY A 87 6.31 -13.33 -3.18
N CYS A 88 7.40 -13.92 -3.65
CA CYS A 88 8.61 -13.17 -3.98
C CYS A 88 8.43 -12.19 -5.16
N ALA A 89 7.46 -12.41 -6.04
CA ALA A 89 7.20 -11.50 -7.15
C ALA A 89 6.79 -10.11 -6.64
N PHE A 90 5.92 -10.05 -5.63
CA PHE A 90 5.49 -8.79 -5.01
C PHE A 90 6.67 -7.97 -4.46
N VAL A 91 7.68 -8.65 -3.90
CA VAL A 91 8.86 -8.00 -3.33
C VAL A 91 9.84 -7.55 -4.40
N ASN A 92 10.12 -8.42 -5.39
CA ASN A 92 11.26 -8.30 -6.29
C ASN A 92 10.90 -7.72 -7.67
N GLN A 93 9.62 -7.69 -8.05
CA GLN A 93 9.20 -7.17 -9.33
C GLN A 93 8.70 -5.71 -9.22
N PRO A 94 8.73 -4.94 -10.30
CA PRO A 94 8.07 -3.65 -10.34
C PRO A 94 6.58 -3.77 -10.05
N CYS A 95 6.00 -2.76 -9.39
CA CYS A 95 4.56 -2.70 -9.11
C CYS A 95 3.70 -2.55 -10.36
N VAL A 96 4.27 -1.96 -11.40
CA VAL A 96 3.66 -1.80 -12.73
C VAL A 96 4.71 -2.19 -13.76
N ALA A 97 4.35 -3.02 -14.71
CA ALA A 97 5.21 -3.48 -15.79
C ALA A 97 4.57 -3.16 -17.14
N GLY A 98 5.26 -2.35 -17.96
CA GLY A 98 4.74 -1.94 -19.26
C GLY A 98 3.40 -1.20 -19.20
N GLY A 99 3.17 -0.43 -18.13
CA GLY A 99 1.96 0.33 -17.94
C GLY A 99 0.79 -0.46 -17.34
N THR A 100 0.98 -1.74 -17.00
CA THR A 100 -0.05 -2.59 -16.40
C THR A 100 0.35 -2.98 -14.98
N SER A 101 -0.61 -2.92 -14.05
CA SER A 101 -0.40 -3.33 -12.66
C SER A 101 0.06 -4.80 -12.56
N ALA A 102 1.08 -5.04 -11.77
CA ALA A 102 1.58 -6.39 -11.50
C ALA A 102 0.70 -7.14 -10.46
N ASP A 103 -0.08 -6.40 -9.68
CA ASP A 103 -0.97 -6.91 -8.65
C ASP A 103 -2.13 -5.94 -8.43
N GLU A 104 -3.26 -6.18 -9.08
CA GLU A 104 -4.43 -5.30 -9.09
C GLU A 104 -5.08 -5.09 -7.72
N HIS A 105 -4.81 -5.97 -6.74
CA HIS A 105 -5.30 -5.80 -5.37
C HIS A 105 -4.51 -4.75 -4.59
N HIS A 106 -3.24 -4.52 -4.97
CA HIS A 106 -2.35 -3.62 -4.25
C HIS A 106 -2.00 -2.37 -5.05
N PHE A 107 -1.83 -2.53 -6.38
CA PHE A 107 -1.41 -1.46 -7.26
C PHE A 107 -2.46 -1.19 -8.33
N CYS A 108 -2.47 0.00 -8.88
CA CYS A 108 -3.36 0.40 -9.96
C CYS A 108 -2.58 1.06 -11.10
N ASP A 109 -3.16 1.13 -12.28
CA ASP A 109 -2.50 1.63 -13.49
C ASP A 109 -3.34 2.66 -14.27
N ALA A 110 -4.56 2.92 -13.84
CA ALA A 110 -5.46 3.88 -14.45
C ALA A 110 -5.65 5.12 -13.58
N ALA A 111 -5.34 6.29 -14.10
CA ALA A 111 -5.58 7.54 -13.40
C ALA A 111 -7.08 7.75 -13.12
N TYR A 112 -7.38 8.36 -11.98
CA TYR A 112 -8.75 8.70 -11.61
C TYR A 112 -9.40 9.63 -12.64
N ASN A 113 -10.53 9.18 -13.18
CA ASN A 113 -11.38 9.96 -14.09
C ASN A 113 -12.84 9.71 -13.74
N ILE A 114 -13.49 10.69 -13.10
CA ILE A 114 -14.88 10.57 -12.66
C ILE A 114 -15.86 10.37 -13.83
N SER A 115 -15.58 11.02 -14.96
CA SER A 115 -16.46 10.95 -16.13
C SER A 115 -16.41 9.60 -16.83
N ALA A 116 -15.25 8.94 -16.78
CA ALA A 116 -15.05 7.61 -17.35
C ALA A 116 -15.27 6.48 -16.32
N GLY A 117 -15.44 6.81 -15.04
CA GLY A 117 -15.47 5.82 -13.95
C GLY A 117 -14.17 5.06 -13.75
N ALA A 118 -13.07 5.56 -14.33
CA ALA A 118 -11.77 4.90 -14.27
C ALA A 118 -11.00 5.27 -13.00
N GLY A 119 -10.08 4.39 -12.60
CA GLY A 119 -9.18 4.61 -11.46
C GLY A 119 -9.88 4.65 -10.11
N VAL A 120 -11.05 4.02 -9.99
CA VAL A 120 -11.78 3.86 -8.73
C VAL A 120 -11.73 2.40 -8.32
N GLY A 121 -11.43 2.13 -7.06
CA GLY A 121 -11.36 0.77 -6.54
C GLY A 121 -11.43 0.72 -5.02
N CYS A 122 -11.27 -0.47 -4.49
CA CYS A 122 -11.11 -0.69 -3.07
C CYS A 122 -9.65 -0.44 -2.64
N THR A 123 -9.45 0.03 -1.42
CA THR A 123 -8.13 -0.07 -0.79
C THR A 123 -7.74 -1.53 -0.58
N ALA A 124 -6.45 -1.85 -0.56
CA ALA A 124 -5.96 -3.23 -0.44
C ALA A 124 -6.41 -3.96 0.84
N ASP A 125 -6.76 -3.24 1.88
CA ASP A 125 -7.34 -3.78 3.12
C ASP A 125 -8.87 -3.91 3.08
N HIS A 126 -9.50 -3.55 1.97
CA HIS A 126 -10.95 -3.53 1.76
C HIS A 126 -11.75 -2.68 2.76
N LYS A 127 -11.09 -1.78 3.49
CA LYS A 127 -11.75 -0.93 4.48
C LYS A 127 -12.32 0.36 3.90
N ALA A 128 -11.88 0.74 2.71
CA ALA A 128 -12.33 1.97 2.08
C ALA A 128 -12.47 1.82 0.56
N ARG A 129 -13.30 2.67 0.00
CA ARG A 129 -13.32 3.01 -1.41
C ARG A 129 -12.38 4.18 -1.67
N GLY A 130 -11.67 4.15 -2.77
CA GLY A 130 -10.67 5.15 -3.08
C GLY A 130 -10.47 5.36 -4.58
N TYR A 131 -9.43 6.08 -4.89
CA TYR A 131 -9.00 6.37 -6.24
C TYR A 131 -7.53 5.99 -6.42
N CYS A 132 -7.17 5.63 -7.64
CA CYS A 132 -5.77 5.42 -8.00
C CYS A 132 -5.02 6.75 -7.90
N ASN A 133 -3.99 6.82 -7.05
CA ASN A 133 -3.22 8.03 -6.77
C ASN A 133 -2.16 8.33 -7.85
N LEU A 134 -2.37 7.82 -9.05
CA LEU A 134 -1.53 8.08 -10.22
C LEU A 134 -1.66 9.53 -10.67
N GLN A 135 -0.54 10.21 -10.85
CA GLN A 135 -0.46 11.60 -11.29
C GLN A 135 0.70 11.83 -12.27
N SER A 136 0.70 12.97 -12.94
CA SER A 136 1.80 13.44 -13.77
C SER A 136 2.65 14.45 -13.00
N TYR A 137 3.97 14.29 -13.08
CA TYR A 137 4.96 15.21 -12.53
C TYR A 137 5.43 16.20 -13.58
N SER A 138 5.98 17.33 -13.15
CA SER A 138 6.52 18.36 -14.06
C SER A 138 7.83 17.94 -14.76
N SER A 139 8.47 16.89 -14.31
CA SER A 139 9.69 16.32 -14.88
C SER A 139 9.67 14.80 -14.81
N ALA A 140 10.49 14.15 -15.63
CA ALA A 140 10.63 12.71 -15.61
C ALA A 140 11.04 12.22 -14.23
N LEU A 141 10.44 11.13 -13.78
CA LEU A 141 10.83 10.41 -12.57
C LEU A 141 12.22 9.80 -12.74
N PRO A 142 12.92 9.47 -11.64
CA PRO A 142 14.17 8.71 -11.74
C PRO A 142 13.96 7.39 -12.51
N ALA A 143 14.94 7.02 -13.35
CA ALA A 143 14.81 5.91 -14.28
C ALA A 143 14.27 4.57 -13.68
N PRO A 144 14.64 4.16 -12.44
CA PRO A 144 14.10 2.93 -11.85
C PRO A 144 12.58 2.96 -11.57
N PHE A 145 11.98 4.16 -11.53
CA PHE A 145 10.56 4.37 -11.17
C PHE A 145 9.70 4.82 -12.36
N GLN A 146 10.21 4.70 -13.57
CA GLN A 146 9.47 4.99 -14.80
C GLN A 146 8.71 3.74 -15.27
N TYR A 147 7.56 3.51 -14.69
CA TYR A 147 6.74 2.31 -14.94
C TYR A 147 5.84 2.42 -16.18
N PHE A 148 5.62 3.63 -16.64
CA PHE A 148 4.72 3.95 -17.77
C PHE A 148 5.50 4.44 -18.99
N SER A 149 4.86 4.43 -20.15
CA SER A 149 5.42 5.02 -21.38
C SER A 149 5.71 6.51 -21.26
N ASP A 150 4.90 7.21 -20.45
CA ASP A 150 5.17 8.60 -20.05
C ASP A 150 6.07 8.58 -18.78
N PRO A 151 7.34 9.01 -18.88
CA PRO A 151 8.28 8.98 -17.76
C PRO A 151 7.93 9.94 -16.64
N THR A 152 6.93 10.81 -16.82
CA THR A 152 6.45 11.73 -15.77
C THR A 152 5.34 11.13 -14.90
N MET A 153 4.83 9.94 -15.26
CA MET A 153 3.70 9.32 -14.56
C MET A 153 4.15 8.45 -13.39
N GLY A 154 3.49 8.61 -12.24
CA GLY A 154 3.72 7.81 -11.04
C GLY A 154 2.77 8.16 -9.91
N SER A 155 2.87 7.44 -8.80
CA SER A 155 2.10 7.74 -7.59
C SER A 155 2.40 9.13 -7.05
N SER A 156 1.41 9.76 -6.42
CA SER A 156 1.62 10.97 -5.61
C SER A 156 2.48 10.73 -4.36
N LEU A 157 2.74 9.47 -4.01
CA LEU A 157 3.55 9.06 -2.86
C LEU A 157 4.91 8.55 -3.33
N ALA A 158 5.93 9.40 -3.28
CA ALA A 158 7.29 9.07 -3.71
C ALA A 158 7.91 7.94 -2.86
N THR A 159 7.65 7.92 -1.56
CA THR A 159 8.15 6.90 -0.63
C THR A 159 7.63 5.49 -0.93
N ALA A 160 6.53 5.35 -1.68
CA ALA A 160 6.09 4.06 -2.20
C ALA A 160 6.78 3.68 -3.52
N ASP A 161 8.02 4.13 -3.76
CA ASP A 161 8.73 3.97 -5.03
C ASP A 161 7.93 4.49 -6.23
N TYR A 162 7.10 5.51 -6.04
CA TYR A 162 6.16 6.02 -7.04
C TYR A 162 5.14 4.98 -7.55
N CYS A 163 4.98 3.85 -6.87
CA CYS A 163 4.00 2.82 -7.20
C CYS A 163 2.57 3.30 -6.93
N PRO A 164 1.69 3.37 -7.93
CA PRO A 164 0.33 3.84 -7.72
C PRO A 164 -0.53 2.76 -7.06
N PHE A 165 -1.40 3.19 -6.14
CA PHE A 165 -2.33 2.33 -5.41
C PHE A 165 -3.64 3.06 -5.15
N HIS A 166 -4.69 2.32 -4.76
CA HIS A 166 -5.95 2.93 -4.40
C HIS A 166 -5.86 3.59 -3.03
N GLN A 167 -5.84 4.92 -3.03
CA GLN A 167 -5.85 5.76 -1.84
C GLN A 167 -7.30 6.11 -1.46
N SER A 168 -7.65 5.95 -0.19
CA SER A 168 -9.00 6.29 0.29
C SER A 168 -9.33 7.77 0.07
N TRP A 169 -10.57 8.05 -0.33
CA TRP A 169 -11.14 9.39 -0.15
C TRP A 169 -11.35 9.68 1.33
N SER A 170 -11.47 10.95 1.68
CA SER A 170 -11.79 11.39 3.04
C SER A 170 -13.11 10.80 3.57
N SER A 171 -14.07 10.57 2.66
CA SER A 171 -15.37 9.93 2.94
C SER A 171 -15.44 8.49 2.42
N GLY A 172 -14.30 7.84 2.12
CA GLY A 172 -14.24 6.51 1.53
C GLY A 172 -14.29 5.36 2.53
N ALA A 173 -14.07 5.63 3.83
CA ALA A 173 -14.03 4.60 4.86
C ALA A 173 -15.38 3.90 5.03
N CYS A 174 -15.44 2.62 4.70
CA CYS A 174 -16.67 1.82 4.78
C CYS A 174 -17.14 1.61 6.23
N GLN A 175 -16.20 1.61 7.17
CA GLN A 175 -16.46 1.35 8.58
C GLN A 175 -16.99 2.57 9.33
N GLU A 176 -17.02 3.74 8.70
CA GLU A 176 -17.50 4.99 9.27
C GLU A 176 -18.95 5.27 8.81
N PRO A 177 -19.96 5.10 9.70
CA PRO A 177 -21.36 5.26 9.32
C PRO A 177 -21.72 6.66 8.80
N SER A 178 -20.99 7.69 9.23
CA SER A 178 -21.20 9.07 8.79
C SER A 178 -20.83 9.29 7.31
N ASN A 179 -20.08 8.37 6.73
CA ASN A 179 -19.73 8.41 5.29
C ASN A 179 -20.86 7.88 4.40
N GLN A 180 -21.91 7.30 4.95
CA GLN A 180 -23.03 6.81 4.16
C GLN A 180 -23.71 7.97 3.43
N PRO A 181 -23.81 7.92 2.08
CA PRO A 181 -24.41 9.02 1.34
C PRO A 181 -25.91 9.16 1.66
N SER A 182 -26.39 10.39 1.74
CA SER A 182 -27.81 10.69 2.01
C SER A 182 -28.75 10.13 0.93
N ARG A 183 -28.24 9.98 -0.31
CA ARG A 183 -28.92 9.30 -1.43
C ARG A 183 -28.11 8.06 -1.79
N ASN A 184 -28.53 6.94 -1.26
CA ASN A 184 -27.84 5.67 -1.43
C ASN A 184 -28.39 4.86 -2.61
N PHE A 185 -28.11 5.32 -3.83
CA PHE A 185 -28.54 4.65 -5.07
C PHE A 185 -27.90 3.29 -5.29
N ARG A 186 -26.77 3.02 -4.63
CA ARG A 186 -26.01 1.77 -4.77
C ARG A 186 -26.33 0.77 -3.68
N LEU A 187 -27.24 1.12 -2.76
CA LEU A 187 -27.61 0.28 -1.61
C LEU A 187 -26.42 -0.13 -0.75
N GLU A 188 -25.41 0.75 -0.69
CA GLU A 188 -24.22 0.56 0.14
C GLU A 188 -24.59 0.65 1.62
N VAL A 189 -23.97 -0.17 2.44
CA VAL A 189 -24.15 -0.13 3.90
C VAL A 189 -22.80 0.17 4.54
N TYR A 190 -22.76 1.25 5.32
CA TYR A 190 -21.57 1.65 6.08
C TYR A 190 -21.74 1.26 7.55
N GLY A 191 -20.67 0.80 8.19
CA GLY A 191 -20.65 0.36 9.57
C GLY A 191 -19.44 -0.50 9.89
N GLU A 192 -19.26 -0.84 11.15
CA GLU A 192 -18.07 -1.52 11.67
C GLU A 192 -17.63 -2.76 10.87
N SER A 193 -18.61 -3.55 10.40
CA SER A 193 -18.35 -4.76 9.61
C SER A 193 -18.32 -4.53 8.11
N ALA A 194 -18.61 -3.29 7.63
CA ALA A 194 -18.66 -3.00 6.21
C ALA A 194 -17.28 -3.09 5.55
N ARG A 195 -17.27 -3.57 4.32
CA ARG A 195 -16.06 -3.70 3.49
C ARG A 195 -16.35 -3.23 2.08
N CYS A 196 -15.33 -2.70 1.44
CA CYS A 196 -15.32 -2.43 0.01
C CYS A 196 -15.17 -3.74 -0.75
N LEU A 197 -16.06 -3.99 -1.70
CA LEU A 197 -16.01 -5.19 -2.55
C LEU A 197 -15.96 -4.76 -4.01
N GLU A 198 -15.06 -5.32 -4.76
CA GLU A 198 -15.03 -5.20 -6.21
C GLU A 198 -15.96 -6.25 -6.80
N THR A 199 -16.93 -5.82 -7.60
CA THR A 199 -17.93 -6.72 -8.19
C THR A 199 -18.37 -6.21 -9.56
N THR A 200 -18.61 -7.13 -10.46
CA THR A 200 -19.25 -6.87 -11.76
C THR A 200 -20.77 -6.88 -11.68
N LEU A 201 -21.36 -7.28 -10.54
CA LEU A 201 -22.82 -7.41 -10.36
C LEU A 201 -23.56 -6.06 -10.31
N ALA A 202 -22.85 -4.96 -10.05
CA ALA A 202 -23.45 -3.63 -9.93
C ALA A 202 -23.46 -2.83 -11.26
N GLN A 203 -23.15 -3.44 -12.39
CA GLN A 203 -23.09 -2.79 -13.70
C GLN A 203 -24.32 -3.02 -14.56
N THR A 204 -25.44 -3.51 -13.99
CA THR A 204 -26.71 -3.71 -14.71
C THR A 204 -27.71 -2.59 -14.40
#